data_1337979b08178f708d4532fc3e963234
#
_entry.id   1337979b08178f708d4532fc3e963234
#
_cell.length_a   1.000
_cell.length_b   1.000
_cell.length_c   1.000
_cell.angle_alpha   90.00
_cell.angle_beta   90.00
_cell.angle_gamma   90.00
#
_symmetry.space_group_name_H-M   'P 1'
#
loop_
_entity.id
_entity.type
_entity.pdbx_description
1 polymer ?
#
loop_
_entity_poly.entity_id
_entity_poly.type
_entity_poly.pdbx_seq_one_letter_code
_entity_poly.pdbx_strand_id
1 'polypeptide(L)'
;MSGVKALLQRQSKQIQDQSGAASLPFFIIFEYAKDAIETMTDQALMNTYGTRAATLVKGDGAWLWDADGNRYLDALSGIAVCGLGHSHPAVAKAVAEQATTLTHCSNFFTIPNQELLAEKLCTASGMDNVFFGNSGAEANEAAIKMARLHGRKKGIKLPTVLVMDNAFHGRTLATLSASGGRRVQAGFEPLVRGFARAIFDDMESLTTVADNNASICAIFVEPIQGEGGIRVASPEYLQQLRAFCDQRGWLLMLDEVQTGNGRTGKYFYYQHSGIMPDVVTTSK
;
A
#
# COMPACT_ATOMS: atom_id res chain seq x y z
N MET A 1 -35.39 -0.96 -10.87
CA MET A 1 -34.69 -2.19 -10.42
C MET A 1 -35.29 -3.52 -10.95
N SER A 2 -36.50 -3.56 -11.46
CA SER A 2 -37.11 -4.80 -12.01
C SER A 2 -36.67 -5.15 -13.44
N GLY A 3 -36.38 -4.16 -14.30
CA GLY A 3 -36.03 -4.38 -15.70
C GLY A 3 -34.65 -5.02 -15.94
N VAL A 4 -33.64 -4.60 -15.18
CA VAL A 4 -32.27 -5.12 -15.33
C VAL A 4 -32.16 -6.57 -14.85
N LYS A 5 -32.83 -6.94 -13.75
CA LYS A 5 -32.89 -8.34 -13.29
C LYS A 5 -33.57 -9.26 -14.29
N ALA A 6 -34.64 -8.80 -14.93
CA ALA A 6 -35.34 -9.57 -15.96
C ALA A 6 -34.53 -9.73 -17.25
N LEU A 7 -33.75 -8.72 -17.62
CA LEU A 7 -32.83 -8.77 -18.77
C LEU A 7 -31.69 -9.75 -18.53
N LEU A 8 -31.05 -9.66 -17.37
CA LEU A 8 -29.97 -10.57 -16.96
C LEU A 8 -30.43 -12.04 -16.86
N GLN A 9 -31.64 -12.28 -16.36
CA GLN A 9 -32.22 -13.64 -16.30
C GLN A 9 -32.60 -14.19 -17.67
N ARG A 10 -33.06 -13.36 -18.61
CA ARG A 10 -33.34 -13.81 -19.99
C ARG A 10 -32.08 -14.16 -20.76
N GLN A 11 -31.02 -13.39 -20.60
CA GLN A 11 -29.76 -13.62 -21.30
C GLN A 11 -28.96 -14.78 -20.70
N SER A 12 -28.96 -14.97 -19.38
CA SER A 12 -28.34 -16.15 -18.75
C SER A 12 -29.00 -17.46 -19.22
N LYS A 13 -30.31 -17.44 -19.41
CA LYS A 13 -31.05 -18.60 -19.96
C LYS A 13 -30.72 -18.88 -21.41
N GLN A 14 -30.57 -17.83 -22.22
CA GLN A 14 -30.23 -17.95 -23.66
C GLN A 14 -28.79 -18.45 -23.86
N ILE A 15 -27.85 -18.12 -22.96
CA ILE A 15 -26.47 -18.59 -22.97
C ILE A 15 -26.36 -20.03 -22.46
N GLN A 16 -27.14 -20.42 -21.46
CA GLN A 16 -27.22 -21.81 -20.99
C GLN A 16 -27.75 -22.78 -22.04
N ASP A 17 -28.68 -22.33 -22.87
CA ASP A 17 -29.29 -23.14 -23.94
C ASP A 17 -28.36 -23.32 -25.16
N GLN A 18 -27.33 -22.49 -25.33
CA GLN A 18 -26.40 -22.52 -26.47
C GLN A 18 -25.03 -23.12 -26.18
N SER A 19 -24.62 -23.25 -24.92
CA SER A 19 -23.33 -23.81 -24.56
C SER A 19 -23.48 -24.87 -23.49
N GLY A 20 -23.36 -26.12 -23.81
CA GLY A 20 -23.34 -27.23 -22.87
C GLY A 20 -22.09 -27.27 -21.96
N ALA A 21 -21.47 -26.14 -21.68
CA ALA A 21 -20.30 -26.03 -20.79
C ALA A 21 -20.36 -24.74 -19.96
N ALA A 22 -20.24 -24.88 -18.64
CA ALA A 22 -20.24 -23.81 -17.65
C ALA A 22 -18.93 -23.02 -17.69
N SER A 23 -18.73 -22.15 -18.67
CA SER A 23 -17.73 -21.08 -18.62
C SER A 23 -18.25 -19.85 -19.35
N LEU A 24 -18.71 -18.86 -18.60
CA LEU A 24 -18.96 -17.52 -19.13
C LEU A 24 -17.62 -16.94 -19.61
N PRO A 25 -17.47 -16.61 -20.91
CA PRO A 25 -16.22 -16.01 -21.38
C PRO A 25 -16.05 -14.63 -20.73
N PHE A 26 -14.86 -14.36 -20.25
CA PHE A 26 -14.43 -13.08 -19.66
C PHE A 26 -14.73 -11.87 -20.58
N PHE A 27 -14.92 -12.08 -21.87
CA PHE A 27 -15.26 -11.11 -22.90
C PHE A 27 -16.66 -10.47 -22.73
N ILE A 28 -17.62 -11.16 -22.18
CA ILE A 28 -19.00 -10.64 -22.03
C ILE A 28 -19.06 -9.53 -20.99
N ILE A 29 -18.17 -9.53 -19.99
CA ILE A 29 -18.13 -8.50 -18.95
C ILE A 29 -17.67 -7.15 -19.51
N PHE A 30 -16.83 -7.14 -20.55
CA PHE A 30 -16.30 -5.91 -21.15
C PHE A 30 -17.29 -5.24 -22.13
N GLU A 31 -18.08 -6.00 -22.84
CA GLU A 31 -19.10 -5.44 -23.76
C GLU A 31 -20.27 -4.82 -22.99
N TYR A 32 -20.64 -5.42 -21.85
CA TYR A 32 -21.62 -4.85 -20.91
C TYR A 32 -21.15 -3.56 -20.21
N ALA A 33 -19.85 -3.36 -20.05
CA ALA A 33 -19.33 -2.16 -19.41
C ALA A 33 -19.57 -0.89 -20.25
N LYS A 34 -19.60 -0.97 -21.58
CA LYS A 34 -19.80 0.20 -22.45
C LYS A 34 -21.20 0.80 -22.32
N ASP A 35 -22.24 -0.03 -22.42
CA ASP A 35 -23.62 0.44 -22.31
C ASP A 35 -24.01 0.81 -20.87
N ALA A 36 -23.33 0.22 -19.88
CA ALA A 36 -23.52 0.54 -18.47
C ALA A 36 -22.84 1.87 -18.06
N ILE A 37 -21.76 2.27 -18.74
CA ILE A 37 -21.02 3.50 -18.40
C ILE A 37 -21.86 4.76 -18.68
N GLU A 38 -22.69 4.76 -19.76
CA GLU A 38 -23.57 5.89 -20.09
C GLU A 38 -24.72 6.09 -19.07
N THR A 39 -25.03 5.09 -18.27
CA THR A 39 -26.12 5.13 -17.28
C THR A 39 -25.64 5.10 -15.83
N MET A 40 -24.33 4.99 -15.58
CA MET A 40 -23.77 4.97 -14.23
C MET A 40 -23.84 6.36 -13.60
N THR A 41 -24.85 6.58 -12.76
CA THR A 41 -24.84 7.71 -11.84
C THR A 41 -23.86 7.43 -10.71
N ASP A 42 -23.03 8.40 -10.35
CA ASP A 42 -22.05 8.36 -9.24
C ASP A 42 -22.70 8.14 -7.83
N GLN A 43 -24.00 7.86 -7.81
CA GLN A 43 -24.84 7.78 -6.60
C GLN A 43 -24.61 6.52 -5.75
N ALA A 44 -24.07 5.44 -6.35
CA ALA A 44 -23.82 4.19 -5.62
C ALA A 44 -22.49 4.19 -4.83
N LEU A 45 -21.58 5.10 -5.14
CA LEU A 45 -20.29 5.24 -4.46
C LEU A 45 -20.35 6.36 -3.44
N MET A 46 -19.78 6.10 -2.24
CA MET A 46 -19.61 7.17 -1.25
C MET A 46 -18.75 8.30 -1.83
N ASN A 47 -19.18 9.54 -1.66
CA ASN A 47 -18.44 10.72 -2.11
C ASN A 47 -17.24 11.02 -1.20
N THR A 48 -16.23 10.17 -1.24
CA THR A 48 -15.01 10.29 -0.43
C THR A 48 -13.87 10.98 -1.16
N TYR A 49 -13.93 11.08 -2.49
CA TYR A 49 -12.83 11.62 -3.33
C TYR A 49 -13.23 12.83 -4.18
N GLY A 50 -14.45 13.33 -4.03
CA GLY A 50 -14.96 14.46 -4.85
C GLY A 50 -15.24 14.06 -6.30
N THR A 51 -15.37 15.06 -7.18
CA THR A 51 -15.68 14.88 -8.60
C THR A 51 -14.50 14.25 -9.33
N ARG A 52 -14.76 13.19 -10.11
CA ARG A 52 -13.75 12.53 -10.92
C ARG A 52 -13.50 13.30 -12.22
N ALA A 53 -12.24 13.37 -12.63
CA ALA A 53 -11.82 14.13 -13.80
C ALA A 53 -12.12 13.42 -15.13
N ALA A 54 -12.13 12.08 -15.15
CA ALA A 54 -12.36 11.28 -16.36
C ALA A 54 -12.85 9.87 -15.99
N THR A 55 -13.51 9.21 -16.94
CA THR A 55 -13.90 7.80 -16.86
C THR A 55 -12.91 6.97 -17.66
N LEU A 56 -11.88 6.43 -17.01
CA LEU A 56 -10.83 5.63 -17.66
C LEU A 56 -11.32 4.20 -17.89
N VAL A 57 -11.17 3.69 -19.11
CA VAL A 57 -11.71 2.39 -19.54
C VAL A 57 -10.64 1.44 -20.09
N LYS A 58 -9.45 1.94 -20.44
CA LYS A 58 -8.37 1.14 -21.00
C LYS A 58 -7.01 1.66 -20.55
N GLY A 59 -6.06 0.75 -20.36
CA GLY A 59 -4.65 1.07 -20.12
C GLY A 59 -3.73 0.15 -20.93
N ASP A 60 -2.61 0.67 -21.42
CA ASP A 60 -1.57 -0.08 -22.11
C ASP A 60 -0.21 0.61 -21.91
N GLY A 61 0.73 -0.08 -21.29
CA GLY A 61 2.01 0.51 -20.88
C GLY A 61 1.82 1.77 -20.04
N ALA A 62 2.33 2.90 -20.49
CA ALA A 62 2.22 4.20 -19.83
C ALA A 62 0.99 5.03 -20.31
N TRP A 63 0.08 4.45 -21.04
CA TRP A 63 -1.05 5.17 -21.63
C TRP A 63 -2.38 4.71 -21.10
N LEU A 64 -3.30 5.66 -20.93
CA LEU A 64 -4.70 5.46 -20.52
C LEU A 64 -5.64 6.03 -21.59
N TRP A 65 -6.83 5.47 -21.68
CA TRP A 65 -7.92 6.00 -22.53
C TRP A 65 -9.18 6.13 -21.68
N ASP A 66 -9.89 7.23 -21.91
CA ASP A 66 -11.22 7.42 -21.34
C ASP A 66 -12.34 6.82 -22.22
N ALA A 67 -13.57 6.93 -21.72
CA ALA A 67 -14.76 6.45 -22.42
C ALA A 67 -15.03 7.18 -23.76
N ASP A 68 -14.55 8.43 -23.87
CA ASP A 68 -14.68 9.25 -25.09
C ASP A 68 -13.56 8.97 -26.10
N GLY A 69 -12.61 8.10 -25.78
CA GLY A 69 -11.48 7.72 -26.65
C GLY A 69 -10.27 8.66 -26.55
N ASN A 70 -10.28 9.63 -25.64
CA ASN A 70 -9.12 10.49 -25.42
C ASN A 70 -7.98 9.68 -24.78
N ARG A 71 -6.74 9.94 -25.20
CA ARG A 71 -5.54 9.28 -24.70
C ARG A 71 -4.74 10.17 -23.77
N TYR A 72 -4.32 9.62 -22.64
CA TYR A 72 -3.54 10.32 -21.61
C TYR A 72 -2.23 9.58 -21.33
N LEU A 73 -1.13 10.32 -21.14
CA LEU A 73 0.08 9.76 -20.55
C LEU A 73 -0.13 9.65 -19.04
N ASP A 74 -0.05 8.44 -18.50
CA ASP A 74 -0.20 8.17 -17.07
C ASP A 74 1.10 8.47 -16.30
N ALA A 75 1.30 9.74 -15.94
CA ALA A 75 2.39 10.14 -15.07
C ALA A 75 2.09 9.93 -13.58
N LEU A 76 0.85 9.55 -13.22
CA LEU A 76 0.44 9.23 -11.85
C LEU A 76 0.70 7.76 -11.49
N SER A 77 0.57 6.87 -12.48
CA SER A 77 0.79 5.43 -12.34
C SER A 77 0.01 4.78 -11.18
N GLY A 78 -1.25 5.24 -10.95
CA GLY A 78 -2.06 4.79 -9.81
C GLY A 78 -1.47 5.18 -8.44
N ILE A 79 -0.80 6.31 -8.35
CA ILE A 79 0.01 6.77 -7.21
C ILE A 79 1.18 5.78 -6.98
N ALA A 80 2.00 5.60 -8.03
CA ALA A 80 3.19 4.75 -8.08
C ALA A 80 2.92 3.23 -7.93
N VAL A 81 1.70 2.75 -8.17
CA VAL A 81 1.33 1.32 -8.10
C VAL A 81 1.67 0.57 -9.39
N CYS A 82 1.38 1.15 -10.57
CA CYS A 82 1.56 0.49 -11.85
C CYS A 82 3.01 0.59 -12.34
N GLY A 83 3.97 0.08 -11.55
CA GLY A 83 5.41 0.17 -11.85
C GLY A 83 5.85 -0.50 -13.16
N LEU A 84 5.12 -1.51 -13.62
CA LEU A 84 5.33 -2.20 -14.91
C LEU A 84 4.45 -1.66 -16.05
N GLY A 85 3.67 -0.60 -15.79
CA GLY A 85 2.67 -0.10 -16.70
C GLY A 85 1.37 -0.91 -16.68
N HIS A 86 0.38 -0.43 -17.44
CA HIS A 86 -0.92 -1.07 -17.57
C HIS A 86 -0.86 -2.30 -18.48
N SER A 87 -1.67 -3.31 -18.16
CA SER A 87 -1.87 -4.51 -18.99
C SER A 87 -0.57 -5.26 -19.36
N HIS A 88 0.42 -5.26 -18.44
CA HIS A 88 1.69 -5.96 -18.68
C HIS A 88 1.45 -7.45 -18.95
N PRO A 89 1.89 -8.00 -20.11
CA PRO A 89 1.47 -9.32 -20.55
C PRO A 89 1.89 -10.46 -19.60
N ALA A 90 3.07 -10.37 -18.98
CA ALA A 90 3.51 -11.37 -18.03
C ALA A 90 2.66 -11.39 -16.75
N VAL A 91 2.22 -10.22 -16.27
CA VAL A 91 1.34 -10.10 -15.09
C VAL A 91 -0.04 -10.65 -15.43
N ALA A 92 -0.62 -10.23 -16.57
CA ALA A 92 -1.92 -10.70 -17.03
C ALA A 92 -1.96 -12.22 -17.19
N LYS A 93 -0.91 -12.80 -17.78
CA LYS A 93 -0.76 -14.25 -17.94
C LYS A 93 -0.69 -14.96 -16.58
N ALA A 94 0.18 -14.52 -15.68
CA ALA A 94 0.37 -15.14 -14.37
C ALA A 94 -0.92 -15.12 -13.53
N VAL A 95 -1.66 -13.98 -13.56
CA VAL A 95 -2.94 -13.85 -12.86
C VAL A 95 -3.99 -14.81 -13.44
N ALA A 96 -4.11 -14.90 -14.78
CA ALA A 96 -5.06 -15.80 -15.44
C ALA A 96 -4.77 -17.26 -15.13
N GLU A 97 -3.50 -17.69 -15.18
CA GLU A 97 -3.08 -19.04 -14.85
C GLU A 97 -3.36 -19.39 -13.38
N GLN A 98 -3.01 -18.50 -12.45
CA GLN A 98 -3.23 -18.72 -11.03
C GLN A 98 -4.73 -18.74 -10.68
N ALA A 99 -5.53 -17.86 -11.27
CA ALA A 99 -6.97 -17.80 -11.03
C ALA A 99 -7.70 -19.09 -11.43
N THR A 100 -7.21 -19.80 -12.46
CA THR A 100 -7.74 -21.10 -12.89
C THR A 100 -7.18 -22.28 -12.10
N THR A 101 -6.11 -22.09 -11.33
CA THR A 101 -5.43 -23.16 -10.58
C THR A 101 -5.87 -23.19 -9.11
N LEU A 102 -5.69 -22.08 -8.40
CA LEU A 102 -6.03 -21.94 -6.99
C LEU A 102 -6.19 -20.48 -6.62
N THR A 103 -7.40 -20.07 -6.28
CA THR A 103 -7.71 -18.67 -5.92
C THR A 103 -7.36 -18.37 -4.46
N HIS A 104 -7.75 -19.26 -3.52
CA HIS A 104 -7.54 -19.06 -2.08
C HIS A 104 -7.67 -20.38 -1.33
N CYS A 105 -6.83 -20.59 -0.29
CA CYS A 105 -6.91 -21.76 0.57
C CYS A 105 -6.64 -21.48 2.06
N SER A 106 -6.52 -20.22 2.49
CA SER A 106 -6.15 -19.81 3.86
C SER A 106 -4.68 -20.11 4.22
N ASN A 107 -4.16 -19.35 5.19
CA ASN A 107 -2.81 -19.54 5.75
C ASN A 107 -2.69 -20.80 6.66
N PHE A 108 -3.71 -21.65 6.73
CA PHE A 108 -3.59 -22.97 7.33
C PHE A 108 -2.84 -23.96 6.44
N PHE A 109 -2.63 -23.62 5.18
CA PHE A 109 -1.94 -24.46 4.21
C PHE A 109 -0.75 -23.70 3.60
N THR A 110 0.26 -24.42 3.22
CA THR A 110 1.41 -23.87 2.49
C THR A 110 0.99 -23.49 1.06
N ILE A 111 1.33 -22.28 0.65
CA ILE A 111 1.06 -21.75 -0.68
C ILE A 111 2.41 -21.56 -1.38
N PRO A 112 2.77 -22.40 -2.37
CA PRO A 112 4.10 -22.38 -2.98
C PRO A 112 4.52 -21.01 -3.54
N ASN A 113 3.61 -20.30 -4.20
CA ASN A 113 3.90 -18.97 -4.73
C ASN A 113 4.17 -17.93 -3.63
N GLN A 114 3.54 -18.08 -2.46
CA GLN A 114 3.78 -17.20 -1.31
C GLN A 114 5.18 -17.44 -0.72
N GLU A 115 5.57 -18.70 -0.55
CA GLU A 115 6.91 -19.09 -0.07
C GLU A 115 7.99 -18.56 -1.04
N LEU A 116 7.84 -18.81 -2.34
CA LEU A 116 8.77 -18.33 -3.36
C LEU A 116 8.91 -16.81 -3.37
N LEU A 117 7.80 -16.10 -3.21
CA LEU A 117 7.83 -14.63 -3.12
C LEU A 117 8.54 -14.16 -1.86
N ALA A 118 8.29 -14.83 -0.71
CA ALA A 118 8.96 -14.53 0.55
C ALA A 118 10.49 -14.69 0.43
N GLU A 119 10.96 -15.80 -0.12
CA GLU A 119 12.39 -16.03 -0.36
C GLU A 119 13.03 -14.95 -1.24
N LYS A 120 12.35 -14.56 -2.33
CA LYS A 120 12.83 -13.49 -3.21
C LYS A 120 12.88 -12.13 -2.50
N LEU A 121 11.87 -11.82 -1.70
CA LEU A 121 11.83 -10.57 -0.93
C LEU A 121 12.91 -10.55 0.16
N CYS A 122 13.14 -11.66 0.88
CA CYS A 122 14.25 -11.77 1.83
C CYS A 122 15.59 -11.56 1.14
N THR A 123 15.80 -12.19 -0.02
CA THR A 123 17.04 -12.01 -0.80
C THR A 123 17.24 -10.58 -1.26
N ALA A 124 16.18 -9.91 -1.74
CA ALA A 124 16.26 -8.55 -2.25
C ALA A 124 16.43 -7.51 -1.13
N SER A 125 15.84 -7.75 0.03
CA SER A 125 15.87 -6.85 1.18
C SER A 125 17.05 -7.11 2.13
N GLY A 126 17.53 -8.34 2.24
CA GLY A 126 18.43 -8.76 3.31
C GLY A 126 17.71 -9.00 4.64
N MET A 127 16.36 -9.01 4.66
CA MET A 127 15.55 -9.34 5.83
C MET A 127 15.40 -10.87 5.98
N ASP A 128 15.07 -11.32 7.20
CA ASP A 128 14.95 -12.74 7.52
C ASP A 128 13.57 -13.32 7.17
N ASN A 129 12.50 -12.53 7.31
CA ASN A 129 11.12 -13.02 7.22
C ASN A 129 10.19 -12.00 6.56
N VAL A 130 9.12 -12.51 5.96
CA VAL A 130 8.07 -11.69 5.33
C VAL A 130 6.71 -11.99 5.95
N PHE A 131 5.94 -10.95 6.23
CA PHE A 131 4.51 -11.01 6.52
C PHE A 131 3.73 -10.43 5.37
N PHE A 132 2.75 -11.15 4.84
CA PHE A 132 1.88 -10.69 3.76
C PHE A 132 0.57 -10.11 4.29
N GLY A 133 0.21 -8.93 3.80
CA GLY A 133 -1.07 -8.26 4.00
C GLY A 133 -1.69 -7.89 2.65
N ASN A 134 -2.86 -7.23 2.66
CA ASN A 134 -3.58 -6.87 1.44
C ASN A 134 -3.29 -5.44 0.96
N SER A 135 -2.59 -4.65 1.76
CA SER A 135 -2.31 -3.25 1.45
C SER A 135 -1.11 -2.71 2.22
N GLY A 136 -0.54 -1.59 1.75
CA GLY A 136 0.49 -0.87 2.51
C GLY A 136 0.00 -0.41 3.89
N ALA A 137 -1.28 -0.05 4.03
CA ALA A 137 -1.85 0.28 5.33
C ALA A 137 -1.82 -0.92 6.29
N GLU A 138 -2.15 -2.14 5.83
CA GLU A 138 -2.07 -3.34 6.66
C GLU A 138 -0.62 -3.72 6.98
N ALA A 139 0.31 -3.55 6.05
CA ALA A 139 1.74 -3.73 6.32
C ALA A 139 2.21 -2.76 7.41
N ASN A 140 1.80 -1.50 7.35
CA ASN A 140 2.12 -0.47 8.37
C ASN A 140 1.44 -0.76 9.71
N GLU A 141 0.21 -1.27 9.73
CA GLU A 141 -0.44 -1.77 10.96
C GLU A 141 0.37 -2.91 11.60
N ALA A 142 0.89 -3.84 10.80
CA ALA A 142 1.74 -4.92 11.28
C ALA A 142 3.05 -4.37 11.89
N ALA A 143 3.70 -3.41 11.22
CA ALA A 143 4.91 -2.74 11.73
C ALA A 143 4.63 -2.03 13.08
N ILE A 144 3.53 -1.28 13.19
CA ILE A 144 3.12 -0.64 14.45
C ILE A 144 2.87 -1.67 15.56
N LYS A 145 2.24 -2.80 15.25
CA LYS A 145 2.02 -3.90 16.19
C LYS A 145 3.33 -4.52 16.65
N MET A 146 4.29 -4.74 15.73
CA MET A 146 5.63 -5.24 16.08
C MET A 146 6.37 -4.29 17.02
N ALA A 147 6.35 -2.98 16.73
CA ALA A 147 6.93 -1.97 17.61
C ALA A 147 6.33 -2.01 19.03
N ARG A 148 4.99 -2.10 19.11
CA ARG A 148 4.30 -2.19 20.41
C ARG A 148 4.67 -3.47 21.16
N LEU A 149 4.75 -4.60 20.47
CA LEU A 149 5.14 -5.86 21.09
C LEU A 149 6.60 -5.81 21.57
N HIS A 150 7.52 -5.23 20.78
CA HIS A 150 8.90 -4.99 21.15
C HIS A 150 9.01 -4.13 22.43
N GLY A 151 8.32 -3.00 22.46
CA GLY A 151 8.29 -2.14 23.64
C GLY A 151 7.72 -2.84 24.89
N ARG A 152 6.67 -3.66 24.74
CA ARG A 152 6.11 -4.47 25.83
C ARG A 152 7.12 -5.48 26.36
N LYS A 153 7.86 -6.17 25.49
CA LYS A 153 8.92 -7.10 25.89
C LYS A 153 10.05 -6.39 26.66
N LYS A 154 10.25 -5.09 26.44
CA LYS A 154 11.18 -4.23 27.19
C LYS A 154 10.57 -3.63 28.46
N GLY A 155 9.36 -4.01 28.84
CA GLY A 155 8.69 -3.54 30.05
C GLY A 155 8.02 -2.16 29.91
N ILE A 156 7.95 -1.58 28.71
CA ILE A 156 7.29 -0.30 28.47
C ILE A 156 5.77 -0.50 28.53
N LYS A 157 5.11 0.15 29.49
CA LYS A 157 3.66 -0.01 29.69
C LYS A 157 2.82 0.57 28.55
N LEU A 158 3.26 1.66 27.96
CA LEU A 158 2.59 2.33 26.82
C LEU A 158 3.63 2.59 25.70
N PRO A 159 3.99 1.56 24.92
CA PRO A 159 4.97 1.70 23.85
C PRO A 159 4.57 2.78 22.86
N THR A 160 5.48 3.68 22.57
CA THR A 160 5.29 4.83 21.68
C THR A 160 6.18 4.66 20.46
N VAL A 161 5.63 4.91 19.27
CA VAL A 161 6.34 4.99 18.00
C VAL A 161 6.57 6.46 17.66
N LEU A 162 7.81 6.84 17.41
CA LEU A 162 8.14 8.17 16.92
C LEU A 162 7.96 8.20 15.41
N VAL A 163 7.14 9.11 14.92
CA VAL A 163 6.79 9.33 13.52
C VAL A 163 7.12 10.75 13.11
N MET A 164 7.12 11.03 11.81
CA MET A 164 7.49 12.35 11.30
C MET A 164 6.28 13.22 11.00
N ASP A 165 6.44 14.53 11.12
CA ASP A 165 5.46 15.49 10.64
C ASP A 165 5.27 15.33 9.12
N ASN A 166 4.05 15.54 8.64
CA ASN A 166 3.63 15.37 7.25
C ASN A 166 3.81 13.96 6.67
N ALA A 167 4.09 12.94 7.51
CA ALA A 167 4.14 11.55 7.06
C ALA A 167 2.76 11.05 6.61
N PHE A 168 2.76 10.08 5.71
CA PHE A 168 1.57 9.34 5.30
C PHE A 168 1.80 7.84 5.42
N HIS A 169 1.13 7.21 6.39
CA HIS A 169 1.27 5.77 6.64
C HIS A 169 0.01 4.94 6.34
N GLY A 170 -1.09 5.58 5.97
CA GLY A 170 -2.36 4.93 5.66
C GLY A 170 -3.57 5.62 6.28
N ARG A 171 -4.74 5.00 6.12
CA ARG A 171 -6.04 5.55 6.54
C ARG A 171 -6.81 4.66 7.52
N THR A 172 -6.23 3.57 8.01
CA THR A 172 -6.75 2.81 9.15
C THR A 172 -6.50 3.61 10.44
N LEU A 173 -7.22 3.34 11.52
CA LEU A 173 -7.14 4.20 12.70
C LEU A 173 -5.72 4.36 13.27
N ALA A 174 -4.89 3.31 13.31
CA ALA A 174 -3.54 3.45 13.82
C ALA A 174 -2.60 4.10 12.78
N THR A 175 -2.67 3.73 11.51
CA THR A 175 -1.85 4.38 10.47
C THR A 175 -2.25 5.83 10.23
N LEU A 176 -3.55 6.17 10.34
CA LEU A 176 -4.06 7.54 10.33
C LEU A 176 -3.48 8.36 11.49
N SER A 177 -3.44 7.76 12.68
CA SER A 177 -2.86 8.40 13.86
C SER A 177 -1.35 8.57 13.75
N ALA A 178 -0.64 7.66 13.07
CA ALA A 178 0.77 7.77 12.74
C ALA A 178 1.04 8.84 11.68
N SER A 179 0.11 9.06 10.74
CA SER A 179 0.23 10.07 9.67
C SER A 179 0.24 11.50 10.22
N GLY A 180 1.03 12.40 9.63
CA GLY A 180 1.28 13.75 10.14
C GLY A 180 0.27 14.83 9.74
N GLY A 181 -0.64 14.53 8.81
CA GLY A 181 -1.55 15.51 8.23
C GLY A 181 -2.82 15.74 9.05
N ARG A 182 -2.99 16.90 9.67
CA ARG A 182 -4.25 17.28 10.37
C ARG A 182 -5.50 17.12 9.49
N ARG A 183 -5.39 17.43 8.20
CA ARG A 183 -6.52 17.36 7.26
C ARG A 183 -7.09 15.96 7.11
N VAL A 184 -6.25 14.93 7.18
CA VAL A 184 -6.70 13.53 7.05
C VAL A 184 -7.17 12.94 8.37
N GLN A 185 -6.81 13.55 9.51
CA GLN A 185 -7.19 13.12 10.86
C GLN A 185 -8.50 13.74 11.34
N ALA A 186 -8.82 14.95 10.85
CA ALA A 186 -9.98 15.72 11.30
C ALA A 186 -11.30 14.95 11.09
N GLY A 187 -12.08 14.82 12.18
CA GLY A 187 -13.35 14.11 12.20
C GLY A 187 -13.24 12.63 12.57
N PHE A 188 -12.03 12.11 12.81
CA PHE A 188 -11.80 10.71 13.19
C PHE A 188 -11.22 10.56 14.61
N GLU A 189 -11.28 11.63 15.41
CA GLU A 189 -10.89 11.59 16.82
C GLU A 189 -11.89 10.78 17.67
N PRO A 190 -11.42 10.16 18.77
CA PRO A 190 -10.07 10.20 19.35
C PRO A 190 -9.07 9.35 18.59
N LEU A 191 -7.88 9.92 18.29
CA LEU A 191 -6.81 9.20 17.63
C LEU A 191 -6.23 8.11 18.53
N VAL A 192 -5.61 7.10 17.92
CA VAL A 192 -4.93 6.01 18.63
C VAL A 192 -3.70 6.56 19.34
N ARG A 193 -3.57 6.29 20.64
CA ARG A 193 -2.43 6.71 21.47
C ARG A 193 -1.17 5.91 21.16
N GLY A 194 -0.01 6.48 21.56
CA GLY A 194 1.29 5.85 21.43
C GLY A 194 2.04 6.28 20.19
N PHE A 195 1.87 7.52 19.77
CA PHE A 195 2.67 8.18 18.75
C PHE A 195 3.24 9.48 19.28
N ALA A 196 4.53 9.72 19.02
CA ALA A 196 5.23 11.00 19.22
C ALA A 196 5.67 11.51 17.82
N ARG A 197 5.88 12.83 17.69
CA ARG A 197 6.20 13.43 16.39
C ARG A 197 7.45 14.26 16.46
N ALA A 198 8.27 14.17 15.39
CA ALA A 198 9.44 15.01 15.16
C ALA A 198 9.39 15.60 13.74
N ILE A 199 10.17 16.65 13.49
CA ILE A 199 10.33 17.22 12.17
C ILE A 199 11.14 16.23 11.30
N PHE A 200 10.67 16.04 10.06
CA PHE A 200 11.36 15.16 9.11
C PHE A 200 12.72 15.75 8.69
N ASP A 201 13.74 14.90 8.61
CA ASP A 201 15.13 15.23 8.27
C ASP A 201 15.79 16.22 9.24
N ASP A 202 15.38 16.16 10.53
CA ASP A 202 15.88 17.05 11.61
C ASP A 202 16.19 16.20 12.87
N MET A 203 17.48 15.92 13.08
CA MET A 203 17.96 15.14 14.23
C MET A 203 17.88 15.88 15.55
N GLU A 204 17.91 17.21 15.57
CA GLU A 204 17.75 18.01 16.79
C GLU A 204 16.31 17.90 17.31
N SER A 205 15.33 18.10 16.43
CA SER A 205 13.92 17.89 16.73
C SER A 205 13.67 16.48 17.23
N LEU A 206 14.19 15.47 16.52
CA LEU A 206 14.03 14.06 16.90
C LEU A 206 14.61 13.75 18.28
N THR A 207 15.84 14.21 18.54
CA THR A 207 16.52 14.00 19.82
C THR A 207 15.75 14.65 20.97
N THR A 208 15.27 15.89 20.77
CA THR A 208 14.46 16.60 21.75
C THR A 208 13.20 15.80 22.12
N VAL A 209 12.47 15.28 21.15
CA VAL A 209 11.27 14.45 21.40
C VAL A 209 11.64 13.14 22.10
N ALA A 210 12.74 12.53 21.69
CA ALA A 210 13.23 11.27 22.22
C ALA A 210 13.63 11.37 23.70
N ASP A 211 14.35 12.42 24.08
CA ASP A 211 14.84 12.64 25.45
C ASP A 211 13.70 12.95 26.42
N ASN A 212 12.63 13.53 25.93
CA ASN A 212 11.44 13.86 26.72
C ASN A 212 10.39 12.73 26.77
N ASN A 213 10.63 11.57 26.16
CA ASN A 213 9.65 10.48 26.12
C ASN A 213 10.30 9.09 26.26
N ALA A 214 10.43 8.63 27.49
CA ALA A 214 10.99 7.32 27.83
C ALA A 214 10.14 6.11 27.33
N SER A 215 8.95 6.36 26.78
CA SER A 215 8.08 5.29 26.25
C SER A 215 8.36 4.97 24.80
N ILE A 216 9.22 5.71 24.12
CA ILE A 216 9.55 5.45 22.70
C ILE A 216 10.33 4.13 22.60
N CYS A 217 9.94 3.31 21.62
CA CYS A 217 10.55 2.01 21.36
C CYS A 217 10.87 1.76 19.88
N ALA A 218 10.45 2.65 19.01
CA ALA A 218 10.69 2.56 17.57
C ALA A 218 10.60 3.93 16.91
N ILE A 219 11.30 4.10 15.79
CA ILE A 219 11.12 5.18 14.83
C ILE A 219 10.46 4.59 13.59
N PHE A 220 9.44 5.26 13.03
CA PHE A 220 8.78 4.88 11.80
C PHE A 220 8.78 6.04 10.82
N VAL A 221 9.47 5.90 9.68
CA VAL A 221 9.75 6.99 8.75
C VAL A 221 9.65 6.52 7.30
N GLU A 222 9.09 7.38 6.43
CA GLU A 222 9.22 7.24 4.98
C GLU A 222 10.60 7.75 4.55
N PRO A 223 11.43 7.02 3.79
CA PRO A 223 12.68 7.57 3.26
C PRO A 223 12.47 8.75 2.31
N ILE A 224 11.34 8.75 1.61
CA ILE A 224 10.83 9.89 0.83
C ILE A 224 9.36 10.08 1.23
N GLN A 225 9.05 11.22 1.81
CA GLN A 225 7.65 11.58 2.09
C GLN A 225 6.93 11.92 0.78
N GLY A 226 6.12 10.99 0.25
CA GLY A 226 5.40 11.21 -1.00
C GLY A 226 4.29 12.26 -0.85
N GLU A 227 3.31 11.99 -0.01
CA GLU A 227 2.16 12.87 0.27
C GLU A 227 2.59 14.16 1.00
N GLY A 228 3.71 14.12 1.70
CA GLY A 228 4.31 15.28 2.40
C GLY A 228 4.99 16.28 1.48
N GLY A 229 4.95 16.10 0.16
CA GLY A 229 5.50 17.04 -0.84
C GLY A 229 6.81 16.58 -1.47
N ILE A 230 7.02 15.28 -1.63
CA ILE A 230 8.19 14.64 -2.23
C ILE A 230 9.48 15.12 -1.53
N ARG A 231 9.50 14.99 -0.20
CA ARG A 231 10.66 15.33 0.61
C ARG A 231 11.57 14.12 0.75
N VAL A 232 12.79 14.23 0.28
CA VAL A 232 13.79 13.16 0.31
C VAL A 232 14.62 13.29 1.57
N ALA A 233 14.71 12.22 2.37
CA ALA A 233 15.63 12.17 3.50
C ALA A 233 17.09 12.20 2.99
N SER A 234 17.97 12.97 3.66
CA SER A 234 19.38 12.89 3.38
C SER A 234 19.93 11.49 3.72
N PRO A 235 20.94 10.99 2.97
CA PRO A 235 21.55 9.70 3.33
C PRO A 235 22.14 9.71 4.75
N GLU A 236 22.68 10.83 5.17
CA GLU A 236 23.24 11.05 6.50
C GLU A 236 22.15 10.94 7.59
N TYR A 237 20.96 11.48 7.34
CA TYR A 237 19.84 11.37 8.28
C TYR A 237 19.43 9.92 8.54
N LEU A 238 19.30 9.11 7.50
CA LEU A 238 18.95 7.69 7.67
C LEU A 238 20.05 6.92 8.41
N GLN A 239 21.32 7.23 8.17
CA GLN A 239 22.45 6.65 8.91
C GLN A 239 22.44 7.07 10.39
N GLN A 240 22.14 8.33 10.68
CA GLN A 240 22.00 8.84 12.03
C GLN A 240 20.81 8.19 12.74
N LEU A 241 19.66 8.00 12.08
CA LEU A 241 18.53 7.28 12.64
C LEU A 241 18.89 5.84 13.01
N ARG A 242 19.64 5.14 12.15
CA ARG A 242 20.09 3.78 12.46
C ARG A 242 20.96 3.76 13.70
N ALA A 243 22.01 4.59 13.75
CA ALA A 243 22.90 4.68 14.88
C ALA A 243 22.16 5.09 16.17
N PHE A 244 21.20 6.01 16.09
CA PHE A 244 20.39 6.46 17.20
C PHE A 244 19.49 5.34 17.74
N CYS A 245 18.86 4.58 16.85
CA CYS A 245 18.05 3.41 17.23
C CYS A 245 18.91 2.34 17.92
N ASP A 246 20.10 2.06 17.40
CA ASP A 246 21.03 1.09 18.00
C ASP A 246 21.42 1.46 19.43
N GLN A 247 21.78 2.73 19.66
CA GLN A 247 22.14 3.26 20.98
C GLN A 247 20.99 3.14 21.99
N ARG A 248 19.76 3.37 21.55
CA ARG A 248 18.55 3.35 22.39
C ARG A 248 17.93 1.95 22.49
N GLY A 249 18.38 1.01 21.66
CA GLY A 249 17.76 -0.30 21.49
C GLY A 249 16.33 -0.22 20.95
N TRP A 250 16.04 0.75 20.08
CA TRP A 250 14.76 0.94 19.40
C TRP A 250 14.76 0.27 18.05
N LEU A 251 13.58 -0.01 17.52
CA LEU A 251 13.45 -0.45 16.15
C LEU A 251 13.50 0.75 15.19
N LEU A 252 14.30 0.63 14.13
CA LEU A 252 14.20 1.48 12.96
C LEU A 252 13.27 0.81 11.94
N MET A 253 12.12 1.42 11.69
CA MET A 253 11.13 0.92 10.74
C MET A 253 11.01 1.90 9.57
N LEU A 254 11.11 1.40 8.35
CA LEU A 254 11.02 2.21 7.13
C LEU A 254 9.72 1.88 6.39
N ASP A 255 8.92 2.91 6.13
CA ASP A 255 7.78 2.84 5.23
C ASP A 255 8.26 3.03 3.79
N GLU A 256 8.50 1.93 3.12
CA GLU A 256 8.86 1.88 1.70
C GLU A 256 7.69 1.44 0.81
N VAL A 257 6.47 1.67 1.27
CA VAL A 257 5.25 1.40 0.47
C VAL A 257 5.31 2.12 -0.88
N GLN A 258 5.91 3.29 -0.96
CA GLN A 258 6.04 4.03 -2.22
C GLN A 258 7.46 4.01 -2.80
N THR A 259 8.49 3.91 -1.98
CA THR A 259 9.90 3.97 -2.41
C THR A 259 10.50 2.62 -2.75
N GLY A 260 9.87 1.54 -2.31
CA GLY A 260 10.29 0.16 -2.58
C GLY A 260 10.02 -0.30 -4.01
N ASN A 261 10.25 -1.58 -4.25
CA ASN A 261 10.00 -2.28 -5.52
C ASN A 261 10.68 -1.65 -6.73
N GLY A 262 11.88 -1.09 -6.56
CA GLY A 262 12.68 -0.54 -7.64
C GLY A 262 12.37 0.90 -8.01
N ARG A 263 11.41 1.58 -7.33
CA ARG A 263 10.98 2.95 -7.64
C ARG A 263 12.14 3.95 -7.73
N THR A 264 13.16 3.79 -6.88
CA THR A 264 14.27 4.74 -6.76
C THR A 264 15.58 4.25 -7.41
N GLY A 265 15.53 3.15 -8.18
CA GLY A 265 16.68 2.57 -8.87
C GLY A 265 17.41 1.47 -8.06
N LYS A 266 17.07 1.27 -6.79
CA LYS A 266 17.39 0.07 -6.00
C LYS A 266 16.10 -0.59 -5.55
N TYR A 267 16.14 -1.86 -5.14
CA TYR A 267 14.92 -2.55 -4.75
C TYR A 267 14.24 -1.86 -3.58
N PHE A 268 15.03 -1.42 -2.57
CA PHE A 268 14.58 -0.56 -1.48
C PHE A 268 15.45 0.71 -1.39
N TYR A 269 14.87 1.83 -0.96
CA TYR A 269 15.57 3.08 -0.83
C TYR A 269 16.73 3.03 0.17
N TYR A 270 16.57 2.35 1.32
CA TYR A 270 17.61 2.27 2.35
C TYR A 270 18.93 1.68 1.83
N GLN A 271 18.89 0.93 0.74
CA GLN A 271 20.10 0.40 0.09
C GLN A 271 20.97 1.52 -0.51
N HIS A 272 20.42 2.71 -0.77
CA HIS A 272 21.21 3.89 -1.16
C HIS A 272 22.05 4.44 0.00
N SER A 273 21.49 4.38 1.21
CA SER A 273 22.16 4.89 2.43
C SER A 273 23.06 3.87 3.10
N GLY A 274 23.08 2.61 2.60
CA GLY A 274 23.94 1.55 3.14
C GLY A 274 23.60 1.11 4.56
N ILE A 275 22.35 1.31 4.99
CA ILE A 275 21.84 0.89 6.30
C ILE A 275 21.00 -0.38 6.19
N MET A 276 20.72 -1.02 7.33
CA MET A 276 19.73 -2.08 7.45
C MET A 276 18.70 -1.68 8.51
N PRO A 277 17.42 -1.48 8.15
CA PRO A 277 16.35 -1.27 9.13
C PRO A 277 15.97 -2.59 9.82
N ASP A 278 15.26 -2.51 10.95
CA ASP A 278 14.71 -3.70 11.61
C ASP A 278 13.41 -4.17 10.97
N VAL A 279 12.66 -3.24 10.36
CA VAL A 279 11.41 -3.50 9.65
C VAL A 279 11.33 -2.63 8.42
N VAL A 280 10.91 -3.21 7.31
CA VAL A 280 10.56 -2.47 6.09
C VAL A 280 9.16 -2.88 5.64
N THR A 281 8.33 -1.90 5.31
CA THR A 281 7.01 -2.15 4.71
C THR A 281 7.02 -1.77 3.24
N THR A 282 6.36 -2.55 2.41
CA THR A 282 6.27 -2.31 0.96
C THR A 282 4.92 -2.75 0.43
N SER A 283 4.50 -2.23 -0.74
CA SER A 283 3.22 -2.57 -1.36
C SER A 283 3.17 -2.22 -2.86
N LYS A 284 3.37 -0.95 -3.23
CA LYS A 284 3.20 -0.41 -4.59
C LYS A 284 4.22 -0.91 -5.59
#